data_cab0391f0c6feb132c5ca414ed83a57a
#
_entry.id   cab0391f0c6feb132c5ca414ed83a57a
#
_cell.length_a   1.000
_cell.length_b   1.000
_cell.length_c   1.000
_cell.angle_alpha   90.00
_cell.angle_beta   90.00
_cell.angle_gamma   90.00
#
_symmetry.space_group_name_H-M   'P 1'
#
loop_
_entity.id
_entity.type
_entity.pdbx_description
1 polymer ?
#
loop_
_entity_poly.entity_id
_entity_poly.type
_entity_poly.pdbx_seq_one_letter_code
_entity_poly.pdbx_strand_id
1 'polypeptide(L)'
;MNKSNRKRNIIIIISMLLMFGMRFLPALPGLSASGMQVLGIFAGTLLLWLTIAIDWPSILLIGALAFVPELKISTILSGAYGGTIVVFLMFTFVVTYALSKTSYIKRIALLFINSNLAMKGPWMFIALYFASILVVGSFISPTVLFFVYLPILEEIYVLLKLKKGDKFASVLMMGTVIMCGISSGMTPIAHVFPVIAMNAYTELYGKVIHYGSYMLAAIPVGILTALVTLFVFRYVINPDTSAFVNYEKKKIHVEQEKTTQAENLVLAVFILVVCMWVLPNLCMHIIKEGSIFVGLKYLDKLGTAFPPLVGVVLLSIITDEGKPLLNFGEAMSKGVSWPSLIMCAGTTALGAAITNSDIGVTAWISGGLSPITSHLPVMIMVLIFILWAAIQTNLSSNMVTATVVSAAALAVTANMTAVNVAALIVNVGMMSAFAFATPPAMPCVAIAVSSGWTNTKQMMVYGFMIMVVAVVISTFVGYPIAAVLL
;
A
#
# COMPACT_ATOMS: atom_id res chain seq x y z
N MET A 1 -22.28 -27.42 17.79
CA MET A 1 -21.75 -26.28 17.01
C MET A 1 -20.60 -25.67 17.79
N ASN A 2 -19.39 -25.64 17.21
CA ASN A 2 -18.17 -25.15 17.86
C ASN A 2 -18.35 -23.67 18.25
N LYS A 3 -17.89 -23.23 19.44
CA LYS A 3 -18.00 -21.83 19.94
C LYS A 3 -17.54 -20.80 18.89
N SER A 4 -16.52 -21.11 18.11
CA SER A 4 -15.99 -20.29 17.02
C SER A 4 -17.02 -20.05 15.91
N ASN A 5 -17.71 -21.11 15.47
CA ASN A 5 -18.72 -21.00 14.40
C ASN A 5 -19.95 -20.21 14.85
N ARG A 6 -20.33 -20.31 16.14
CA ARG A 6 -21.44 -19.53 16.69
C ARG A 6 -21.13 -18.04 16.70
N LYS A 7 -19.92 -17.64 17.13
CA LYS A 7 -19.48 -16.23 17.12
C LYS A 7 -19.47 -15.68 15.70
N ARG A 8 -18.90 -16.42 14.74
CA ARG A 8 -18.87 -16.04 13.31
C ARG A 8 -20.27 -15.80 12.77
N ASN A 9 -21.21 -16.72 13.00
CA ASN A 9 -22.60 -16.60 12.51
C ASN A 9 -23.33 -15.41 13.13
N ILE A 10 -23.10 -15.11 14.41
CA ILE A 10 -23.69 -13.94 15.09
C ILE A 10 -23.19 -12.65 14.40
N ILE A 11 -21.89 -12.54 14.11
CA ILE A 11 -21.33 -11.37 13.43
C ILE A 11 -21.95 -11.20 12.04
N ILE A 12 -22.06 -12.29 11.28
CA ILE A 12 -22.69 -12.25 9.95
C ILE A 12 -24.14 -11.76 10.05
N ILE A 13 -24.92 -12.29 11.00
CA ILE A 13 -26.33 -11.87 11.21
C ILE A 13 -26.42 -10.39 11.57
N ILE A 14 -25.57 -9.93 12.49
CA ILE A 14 -25.56 -8.50 12.89
C ILE A 14 -25.20 -7.63 11.67
N SER A 15 -24.22 -8.03 10.88
CA SER A 15 -23.83 -7.29 9.68
C SER A 15 -24.96 -7.24 8.65
N MET A 16 -25.65 -8.37 8.43
CA MET A 16 -26.83 -8.40 7.54
C MET A 16 -27.96 -7.50 8.05
N LEU A 17 -28.23 -7.50 9.36
CA LEU A 17 -29.22 -6.61 9.97
C LEU A 17 -28.83 -5.13 9.79
N LEU A 18 -27.56 -4.77 9.93
CA LEU A 18 -27.08 -3.42 9.64
C LEU A 18 -27.27 -3.08 8.15
N MET A 19 -26.81 -3.93 7.23
CA MET A 19 -26.83 -3.66 5.79
C MET A 19 -28.24 -3.51 5.23
N PHE A 20 -29.19 -4.32 5.68
CA PHE A 20 -30.56 -4.36 5.13
C PHE A 20 -31.60 -3.76 6.06
N GLY A 21 -31.33 -3.68 7.37
CA GLY A 21 -32.28 -3.22 8.38
C GLY A 21 -32.23 -1.71 8.66
N MET A 22 -31.09 -1.05 8.49
CA MET A 22 -30.93 0.38 8.83
C MET A 22 -31.91 1.30 8.09
N ARG A 23 -32.32 0.94 6.89
CA ARG A 23 -33.32 1.69 6.09
C ARG A 23 -34.66 1.84 6.80
N PHE A 24 -35.05 0.84 7.62
CA PHE A 24 -36.36 0.79 8.30
C PHE A 24 -36.35 1.50 9.65
N LEU A 25 -35.18 1.95 10.09
CA LEU A 25 -35.05 2.75 11.32
C LEU A 25 -35.44 4.22 11.03
N PRO A 26 -35.87 4.97 12.06
CA PRO A 26 -36.04 6.41 11.93
C PRO A 26 -34.76 7.06 11.42
N ALA A 27 -34.85 7.87 10.38
CA ALA A 27 -33.71 8.54 9.81
C ALA A 27 -33.09 9.52 10.82
N LEU A 28 -31.76 9.58 10.86
CA LEU A 28 -31.06 10.59 11.65
C LEU A 28 -31.39 11.99 11.13
N PRO A 29 -31.44 13.04 12.00
CA PRO A 29 -31.75 14.39 11.56
C PRO A 29 -30.86 14.84 10.41
N GLY A 30 -31.46 15.25 9.30
CA GLY A 30 -30.76 15.70 8.09
C GLY A 30 -30.27 14.60 7.14
N LEU A 31 -30.55 13.31 7.42
CA LEU A 31 -30.18 12.19 6.56
C LEU A 31 -31.42 11.52 5.95
N SER A 32 -31.36 11.13 4.68
CA SER A 32 -32.42 10.39 3.99
C SER A 32 -32.47 8.90 4.43
N ALA A 33 -33.60 8.21 4.16
CA ALA A 33 -33.71 6.77 4.38
C ALA A 33 -32.68 5.98 3.56
N SER A 34 -32.36 6.42 2.34
CA SER A 34 -31.31 5.86 1.51
C SER A 34 -29.92 6.13 2.09
N GLY A 35 -29.71 7.32 2.67
CA GLY A 35 -28.49 7.63 3.43
C GLY A 35 -28.30 6.73 4.64
N MET A 36 -29.38 6.46 5.40
CA MET A 36 -29.38 5.47 6.49
C MET A 36 -29.00 4.07 5.99
N GLN A 37 -29.56 3.67 4.84
CA GLN A 37 -29.23 2.38 4.23
C GLN A 37 -27.76 2.29 3.84
N VAL A 38 -27.20 3.31 3.17
CA VAL A 38 -25.78 3.34 2.77
C VAL A 38 -24.86 3.32 4.00
N LEU A 39 -25.19 4.05 5.07
CA LEU A 39 -24.45 3.96 6.34
C LEU A 39 -24.53 2.57 6.97
N GLY A 40 -25.69 1.93 6.90
CA GLY A 40 -25.88 0.56 7.37
C GLY A 40 -25.05 -0.45 6.56
N ILE A 41 -25.04 -0.30 5.24
CA ILE A 41 -24.22 -1.11 4.33
C ILE A 41 -22.74 -0.90 4.65
N PHE A 42 -22.29 0.33 4.84
CA PHE A 42 -20.92 0.63 5.24
C PHE A 42 -20.54 -0.01 6.57
N ALA A 43 -21.35 0.20 7.61
CA ALA A 43 -21.08 -0.33 8.95
C ALA A 43 -21.08 -1.87 8.99
N GLY A 44 -22.06 -2.51 8.33
CA GLY A 44 -22.13 -3.96 8.24
C GLY A 44 -20.97 -4.57 7.45
N THR A 45 -20.59 -3.93 6.34
CA THR A 45 -19.42 -4.33 5.54
C THR A 45 -18.12 -4.19 6.35
N LEU A 46 -17.95 -3.05 7.02
CA LEU A 46 -16.78 -2.79 7.86
C LEU A 46 -16.63 -3.84 8.97
N LEU A 47 -17.75 -4.22 9.61
CA LEU A 47 -17.74 -5.28 10.63
C LEU A 47 -17.27 -6.61 10.04
N LEU A 48 -17.73 -6.97 8.84
CA LEU A 48 -17.30 -8.20 8.15
C LEU A 48 -15.81 -8.12 7.72
N TRP A 49 -15.37 -7.00 7.16
CA TRP A 49 -13.96 -6.81 6.75
C TRP A 49 -12.98 -6.90 7.93
N LEU A 50 -13.36 -6.39 9.09
CA LEU A 50 -12.51 -6.43 10.29
C LEU A 50 -12.50 -7.78 10.99
N THR A 51 -13.54 -8.61 10.81
CA THR A 51 -13.72 -9.80 11.67
C THR A 51 -13.78 -11.13 10.92
N ILE A 52 -14.16 -11.12 9.65
CA ILE A 52 -14.42 -12.36 8.90
C ILE A 52 -13.49 -12.49 7.70
N ALA A 53 -13.64 -11.62 6.67
CA ALA A 53 -12.90 -11.66 5.42
C ALA A 53 -13.10 -10.35 4.64
N ILE A 54 -12.31 -10.17 3.56
CA ILE A 54 -12.41 -8.98 2.69
C ILE A 54 -13.00 -9.28 1.31
N ASP A 55 -13.03 -10.52 0.90
CA ASP A 55 -13.43 -10.99 -0.43
C ASP A 55 -14.96 -11.04 -0.60
N TRP A 56 -15.61 -12.13 -0.14
CA TRP A 56 -17.06 -12.29 -0.29
C TRP A 56 -17.89 -11.17 0.38
N PRO A 57 -17.48 -10.54 1.52
CA PRO A 57 -18.22 -9.40 2.03
C PRO A 57 -18.26 -8.20 1.07
N SER A 58 -17.23 -8.03 0.24
CA SER A 58 -17.22 -6.99 -0.79
C SER A 58 -18.21 -7.30 -1.92
N ILE A 59 -18.41 -8.57 -2.25
CA ILE A 59 -19.47 -8.99 -3.18
C ILE A 59 -20.84 -8.71 -2.57
N LEU A 60 -21.03 -9.05 -1.29
CA LEU A 60 -22.26 -8.77 -0.55
C LEU A 60 -22.56 -7.26 -0.49
N LEU A 61 -21.54 -6.43 -0.26
CA LEU A 61 -21.63 -4.96 -0.31
C LEU A 61 -22.19 -4.47 -1.64
N ILE A 62 -21.62 -4.91 -2.77
CA ILE A 62 -22.08 -4.53 -4.11
C ILE A 62 -23.52 -4.96 -4.32
N GLY A 63 -23.87 -6.18 -3.89
CA GLY A 63 -25.25 -6.68 -3.93
C GLY A 63 -26.22 -5.87 -3.06
N ALA A 64 -25.80 -5.46 -1.87
CA ALA A 64 -26.61 -4.66 -0.97
C ALA A 64 -26.88 -3.23 -1.52
N LEU A 65 -25.90 -2.63 -2.20
CA LEU A 65 -26.07 -1.32 -2.87
C LEU A 65 -27.13 -1.36 -3.97
N ALA A 66 -27.38 -2.51 -4.59
CA ALA A 66 -28.46 -2.66 -5.59
C ALA A 66 -29.87 -2.43 -5.01
N PHE A 67 -30.05 -2.50 -3.68
CA PHE A 67 -31.30 -2.22 -2.99
C PHE A 67 -31.47 -0.74 -2.60
N VAL A 68 -30.50 0.12 -2.91
CA VAL A 68 -30.61 1.58 -2.73
C VAL A 68 -31.31 2.16 -3.96
N PRO A 69 -32.48 2.81 -3.82
CA PRO A 69 -33.33 3.21 -4.97
C PRO A 69 -32.64 4.16 -5.96
N GLU A 70 -31.79 5.04 -5.48
CA GLU A 70 -31.06 6.03 -6.28
C GLU A 70 -29.93 5.41 -7.11
N LEU A 71 -29.59 4.13 -6.86
CA LEU A 71 -28.48 3.45 -7.49
C LEU A 71 -28.95 2.39 -8.49
N LYS A 72 -28.42 2.41 -9.71
CA LYS A 72 -28.68 1.36 -10.72
C LYS A 72 -27.58 0.31 -10.65
N ILE A 73 -27.97 -0.97 -10.51
CA ILE A 73 -27.02 -2.09 -10.41
C ILE A 73 -26.03 -2.13 -11.60
N SER A 74 -26.46 -1.82 -12.82
CA SER A 74 -25.58 -1.77 -13.99
C SER A 74 -24.49 -0.70 -13.83
N THR A 75 -24.83 0.48 -13.31
CA THR A 75 -23.89 1.57 -13.04
C THR A 75 -22.92 1.18 -11.92
N ILE A 76 -23.44 0.55 -10.85
CA ILE A 76 -22.60 0.05 -9.75
C ILE A 76 -21.58 -0.97 -10.27
N LEU A 77 -22.03 -1.98 -11.03
CA LEU A 77 -21.15 -3.03 -11.54
C LEU A 77 -20.13 -2.49 -12.55
N SER A 78 -20.53 -1.61 -13.47
CA SER A 78 -19.61 -1.01 -14.44
C SER A 78 -18.57 -0.13 -13.75
N GLY A 79 -18.95 0.67 -12.75
CA GLY A 79 -18.02 1.48 -11.97
C GLY A 79 -17.08 0.64 -11.08
N ALA A 80 -17.64 -0.42 -10.45
CA ALA A 80 -16.87 -1.29 -9.56
C ALA A 80 -15.85 -2.14 -10.30
N TYR A 81 -16.28 -2.96 -11.26
CA TYR A 81 -15.41 -3.92 -11.93
C TYR A 81 -14.78 -3.40 -13.22
N GLY A 82 -15.44 -2.48 -13.94
CA GLY A 82 -14.91 -1.81 -15.12
C GLY A 82 -14.15 -0.51 -14.81
N GLY A 83 -14.06 -0.13 -13.55
CA GLY A 83 -13.32 1.05 -13.12
C GLY A 83 -11.82 0.95 -13.43
N THR A 84 -11.22 2.06 -13.83
CA THR A 84 -9.80 2.16 -14.21
C THR A 84 -8.87 1.53 -13.16
N ILE A 85 -9.21 1.66 -11.88
CA ILE A 85 -8.37 1.20 -10.78
C ILE A 85 -8.32 -0.33 -10.65
N VAL A 86 -9.44 -1.02 -10.85
CA VAL A 86 -9.48 -2.48 -10.80
C VAL A 86 -8.70 -3.07 -11.97
N VAL A 87 -8.86 -2.49 -13.17
CA VAL A 87 -8.11 -2.86 -14.37
C VAL A 87 -6.61 -2.61 -14.17
N PHE A 88 -6.26 -1.43 -13.64
CA PHE A 88 -4.88 -1.09 -13.30
C PHE A 88 -4.26 -2.12 -12.34
N LEU A 89 -4.91 -2.40 -11.21
CA LEU A 89 -4.40 -3.33 -10.21
C LEU A 89 -4.25 -4.74 -10.76
N MET A 90 -5.25 -5.22 -11.51
CA MET A 90 -5.22 -6.55 -12.11
C MET A 90 -4.00 -6.74 -12.99
N PHE A 91 -3.76 -5.84 -13.94
CA PHE A 91 -2.61 -5.95 -14.85
C PHE A 91 -1.28 -5.60 -14.18
N THR A 92 -1.26 -4.70 -13.20
CA THR A 92 -0.06 -4.45 -12.39
C THR A 92 0.37 -5.70 -11.62
N PHE A 93 -0.56 -6.43 -11.03
CA PHE A 93 -0.26 -7.71 -10.37
C PHE A 93 0.34 -8.72 -11.35
N VAL A 94 -0.15 -8.79 -12.58
CA VAL A 94 0.39 -9.70 -13.61
C VAL A 94 1.81 -9.31 -14.00
N VAL A 95 2.09 -8.02 -14.22
CA VAL A 95 3.44 -7.53 -14.57
C VAL A 95 4.43 -7.72 -13.42
N THR A 96 4.02 -7.40 -12.20
CA THR A 96 4.87 -7.60 -11.00
C THR A 96 5.10 -9.08 -10.70
N TYR A 97 4.12 -9.95 -10.99
CA TYR A 97 4.29 -11.40 -10.90
C TYR A 97 5.38 -11.89 -11.86
N ALA A 98 5.38 -11.43 -13.12
CA ALA A 98 6.43 -11.78 -14.07
C ALA A 98 7.83 -11.38 -13.54
N LEU A 99 7.96 -10.15 -13.03
CA LEU A 99 9.22 -9.68 -12.44
C LEU A 99 9.62 -10.52 -11.22
N SER A 100 8.67 -10.90 -10.35
CA SER A 100 8.94 -11.69 -9.15
C SER A 100 9.49 -13.09 -9.43
N LYS A 101 9.30 -13.60 -10.65
CA LYS A 101 9.86 -14.89 -11.10
C LYS A 101 11.31 -14.79 -11.56
N THR A 102 11.83 -13.57 -11.74
CA THR A 102 13.21 -13.35 -12.19
C THR A 102 14.20 -13.36 -11.04
N SER A 103 15.46 -13.63 -11.35
CA SER A 103 16.57 -13.55 -10.40
C SER A 103 16.96 -12.10 -10.02
N TYR A 104 16.40 -11.08 -10.68
CA TYR A 104 16.79 -9.69 -10.52
C TYR A 104 16.61 -9.16 -9.11
N ILE A 105 15.52 -9.56 -8.41
CA ILE A 105 15.27 -9.14 -7.03
C ILE A 105 16.44 -9.51 -6.12
N LYS A 106 16.84 -10.79 -6.19
CA LYS A 106 17.98 -11.34 -5.42
C LYS A 106 19.28 -10.68 -5.81
N ARG A 107 19.51 -10.42 -7.11
CA ARG A 107 20.74 -9.78 -7.61
C ARG A 107 20.89 -8.35 -7.15
N ILE A 108 19.83 -7.56 -7.17
CA ILE A 108 19.85 -6.17 -6.68
C ILE A 108 20.21 -6.19 -5.18
N ALA A 109 19.58 -7.06 -4.38
CA ALA A 109 19.93 -7.21 -2.97
C ALA A 109 21.43 -7.47 -2.78
N LEU A 110 21.97 -8.45 -3.51
CA LEU A 110 23.38 -8.84 -3.40
C LEU A 110 24.36 -7.77 -3.91
N LEU A 111 23.97 -6.95 -4.91
CA LEU A 111 24.77 -5.81 -5.35
C LEU A 111 24.99 -4.80 -4.22
N PHE A 112 23.95 -4.48 -3.46
CA PHE A 112 24.09 -3.56 -2.31
C PHE A 112 24.93 -4.17 -1.19
N ILE A 113 24.62 -5.42 -0.81
CA ILE A 113 25.22 -6.10 0.33
C ILE A 113 26.70 -6.44 0.10
N ASN A 114 27.06 -6.85 -1.12
CA ASN A 114 28.43 -7.21 -1.50
C ASN A 114 29.27 -6.03 -2.02
N SER A 115 28.72 -4.80 -1.92
CA SER A 115 29.45 -3.61 -2.34
C SER A 115 30.65 -3.31 -1.44
N ASN A 116 31.69 -2.69 -1.99
CA ASN A 116 32.85 -2.26 -1.22
C ASN A 116 32.49 -1.26 -0.11
N LEU A 117 31.36 -0.54 -0.27
CA LEU A 117 30.85 0.37 0.76
C LEU A 117 30.28 -0.40 1.96
N ALA A 118 29.59 -1.52 1.74
CA ALA A 118 29.04 -2.35 2.80
C ALA A 118 30.16 -2.92 3.71
N MET A 119 31.34 -3.14 3.14
CA MET A 119 32.48 -3.67 3.89
C MET A 119 33.21 -2.65 4.77
N LYS A 120 32.81 -1.35 4.73
CA LYS A 120 33.42 -0.30 5.57
C LYS A 120 33.02 -0.37 7.05
N GLY A 121 32.02 -1.14 7.40
CA GLY A 121 31.60 -1.34 8.78
C GLY A 121 30.13 -1.81 8.92
N PRO A 122 29.74 -2.25 10.12
CA PRO A 122 28.45 -2.88 10.35
C PRO A 122 27.25 -1.95 10.03
N TRP A 123 27.37 -0.67 10.35
CA TRP A 123 26.28 0.28 10.11
C TRP A 123 26.14 0.67 8.63
N MET A 124 27.23 0.70 7.88
CA MET A 124 27.17 0.88 6.43
C MET A 124 26.57 -0.35 5.76
N PHE A 125 26.91 -1.55 6.23
CA PHE A 125 26.31 -2.80 5.78
C PHE A 125 24.80 -2.80 6.00
N ILE A 126 24.33 -2.48 7.23
CA ILE A 126 22.92 -2.41 7.56
C ILE A 126 22.22 -1.35 6.70
N ALA A 127 22.81 -0.17 6.53
CA ALA A 127 22.25 0.91 5.72
C ALA A 127 22.05 0.48 4.26
N LEU A 128 23.04 -0.19 3.65
CA LEU A 128 22.93 -0.67 2.28
C LEU A 128 21.99 -1.87 2.15
N TYR A 129 21.94 -2.75 3.15
CA TYR A 129 20.95 -3.81 3.24
C TYR A 129 19.51 -3.23 3.27
N PHE A 130 19.25 -2.23 4.10
CA PHE A 130 17.96 -1.55 4.17
C PHE A 130 17.66 -0.79 2.88
N ALA A 131 18.64 -0.10 2.30
CA ALA A 131 18.48 0.59 1.02
C ALA A 131 18.10 -0.37 -0.11
N SER A 132 18.68 -1.58 -0.14
CA SER A 132 18.30 -2.60 -1.11
C SER A 132 16.84 -3.04 -0.97
N ILE A 133 16.34 -3.20 0.26
CA ILE A 133 14.95 -3.53 0.53
C ILE A 133 14.03 -2.39 0.08
N LEU A 134 14.40 -1.14 0.37
CA LEU A 134 13.60 0.03 -0.05
C LEU A 134 13.50 0.13 -1.57
N VAL A 135 14.61 -0.03 -2.29
CA VAL A 135 14.64 0.05 -3.76
C VAL A 135 13.78 -1.06 -4.38
N VAL A 136 14.02 -2.31 -4.00
CA VAL A 136 13.29 -3.44 -4.56
C VAL A 136 11.83 -3.44 -4.11
N GLY A 137 11.60 -3.16 -2.83
CA GLY A 137 10.28 -3.16 -2.22
C GLY A 137 9.36 -2.02 -2.69
N SER A 138 9.91 -0.99 -3.33
CA SER A 138 9.11 0.04 -3.99
C SER A 138 8.34 -0.46 -5.21
N PHE A 139 8.63 -1.67 -5.70
CA PHE A 139 8.03 -2.24 -6.91
C PHE A 139 7.39 -3.61 -6.71
N ILE A 140 7.58 -4.22 -5.54
CA ILE A 140 7.14 -5.61 -5.27
C ILE A 140 6.40 -5.65 -3.94
N SER A 141 5.40 -6.53 -3.87
CA SER A 141 4.61 -6.65 -2.63
C SER A 141 5.50 -7.06 -1.44
N PRO A 142 5.24 -6.50 -0.24
CA PRO A 142 6.06 -6.73 0.95
C PRO A 142 6.22 -8.20 1.33
N THR A 143 5.17 -9.00 1.12
CA THR A 143 5.21 -10.43 1.44
C THR A 143 6.18 -11.19 0.53
N VAL A 144 6.11 -10.95 -0.79
CA VAL A 144 7.05 -11.56 -1.75
C VAL A 144 8.47 -11.09 -1.47
N LEU A 145 8.64 -9.78 -1.25
CA LEU A 145 9.93 -9.18 -0.90
C LEU A 145 10.54 -9.85 0.33
N PHE A 146 9.77 -10.01 1.40
CA PHE A 146 10.24 -10.63 2.63
C PHE A 146 10.73 -12.06 2.42
N PHE A 147 9.99 -12.87 1.64
CA PHE A 147 10.40 -14.25 1.33
C PHE A 147 11.67 -14.31 0.49
N VAL A 148 11.97 -13.31 -0.33
CA VAL A 148 13.25 -13.23 -1.06
C VAL A 148 14.40 -12.84 -0.13
N TYR A 149 14.16 -11.91 0.79
CA TYR A 149 15.20 -11.43 1.70
C TYR A 149 15.43 -12.35 2.89
N LEU A 150 14.48 -13.19 3.27
CA LEU A 150 14.62 -14.12 4.40
C LEU A 150 15.81 -15.09 4.24
N PRO A 151 15.99 -15.80 3.10
CA PRO A 151 17.15 -16.66 2.89
C PRO A 151 18.47 -15.88 2.89
N ILE A 152 18.49 -14.65 2.35
CA ILE A 152 19.67 -13.78 2.37
C ILE A 152 20.03 -13.41 3.82
N LEU A 153 19.01 -13.10 4.62
CA LEU A 153 19.18 -12.76 6.02
C LEU A 153 19.67 -13.97 6.84
N GLU A 154 19.16 -15.16 6.56
CA GLU A 154 19.62 -16.39 7.20
C GLU A 154 21.08 -16.68 6.87
N GLU A 155 21.52 -16.45 5.64
CA GLU A 155 22.92 -16.55 5.26
C GLU A 155 23.80 -15.52 5.98
N ILE A 156 23.32 -14.27 6.13
CA ILE A 156 23.99 -13.24 6.94
C ILE A 156 24.18 -13.73 8.38
N TYR A 157 23.15 -14.35 8.98
CA TYR A 157 23.24 -14.89 10.35
C TYR A 157 24.30 -15.99 10.47
N VAL A 158 24.35 -16.90 9.50
CA VAL A 158 25.37 -17.97 9.47
C VAL A 158 26.77 -17.40 9.33
N LEU A 159 26.98 -16.47 8.39
CA LEU A 159 28.28 -15.84 8.14
C LEU A 159 28.79 -15.05 9.33
N LEU A 160 27.92 -14.30 9.99
CA LEU A 160 28.25 -13.52 11.18
C LEU A 160 28.20 -14.36 12.48
N LYS A 161 27.88 -15.67 12.39
CA LYS A 161 27.76 -16.59 13.53
C LYS A 161 26.77 -16.08 14.60
N LEU A 162 25.72 -15.38 14.18
CA LEU A 162 24.69 -14.85 15.06
C LEU A 162 23.77 -15.96 15.56
N LYS A 163 23.27 -15.81 16.77
CA LYS A 163 22.34 -16.76 17.43
C LYS A 163 21.00 -16.11 17.70
N LYS A 164 19.95 -16.93 17.82
CA LYS A 164 18.64 -16.45 18.29
C LYS A 164 18.79 -15.86 19.68
N GLY A 165 18.26 -14.65 19.87
CA GLY A 165 18.43 -13.87 21.09
C GLY A 165 19.48 -12.76 20.99
N ASP A 166 20.40 -12.81 20.02
CA ASP A 166 21.35 -11.73 19.80
C ASP A 166 20.61 -10.45 19.36
N LYS A 167 20.93 -9.32 19.99
CA LYS A 167 20.32 -8.03 19.63
C LYS A 167 20.60 -7.65 18.19
N PHE A 168 21.79 -7.97 17.67
CA PHE A 168 22.16 -7.65 16.30
C PHE A 168 21.30 -8.44 15.28
N ALA A 169 21.10 -9.74 15.53
CA ALA A 169 20.21 -10.55 14.70
C ALA A 169 18.77 -10.02 14.72
N SER A 170 18.27 -9.64 15.91
CA SER A 170 16.95 -9.08 16.07
C SER A 170 16.77 -7.74 15.33
N VAL A 171 17.80 -6.87 15.34
CA VAL A 171 17.82 -5.60 14.59
C VAL A 171 17.73 -5.83 13.09
N LEU A 172 18.47 -6.81 12.55
CA LEU A 172 18.41 -7.15 11.13
C LEU A 172 17.02 -7.68 10.75
N MET A 173 16.42 -8.57 11.54
CA MET A 173 15.08 -9.10 11.29
C MET A 173 14.00 -8.01 11.38
N MET A 174 14.00 -7.21 12.46
CA MET A 174 13.05 -6.11 12.64
C MET A 174 13.20 -5.09 11.50
N GLY A 175 14.44 -4.74 11.14
CA GLY A 175 14.71 -3.82 10.06
C GLY A 175 14.21 -4.32 8.72
N THR A 176 14.38 -5.60 8.41
CA THR A 176 13.83 -6.21 7.19
C THR A 176 12.33 -6.00 7.12
N VAL A 177 11.59 -6.28 8.19
CA VAL A 177 10.14 -6.11 8.24
C VAL A 177 9.73 -4.64 8.11
N ILE A 178 10.39 -3.75 8.86
CA ILE A 178 10.09 -2.31 8.83
C ILE A 178 10.36 -1.73 7.45
N MET A 179 11.49 -2.08 6.81
CA MET A 179 11.81 -1.62 5.46
C MET A 179 10.82 -2.16 4.42
N CYS A 180 10.34 -3.41 4.56
CA CYS A 180 9.26 -3.95 3.72
C CYS A 180 7.96 -3.12 3.86
N GLY A 181 7.61 -2.72 5.07
CA GLY A 181 6.45 -1.86 5.31
C GLY A 181 6.63 -0.46 4.74
N ILE A 182 7.76 0.20 4.98
CA ILE A 182 8.05 1.54 4.46
C ILE A 182 8.06 1.54 2.93
N SER A 183 8.77 0.60 2.31
CA SER A 183 8.90 0.54 0.85
C SER A 183 7.55 0.37 0.14
N SER A 184 6.61 -0.34 0.75
CA SER A 184 5.29 -0.59 0.19
C SER A 184 4.41 0.66 0.07
N GLY A 185 4.71 1.71 0.83
CA GLY A 185 4.03 3.01 0.76
C GLY A 185 4.77 4.05 -0.07
N MET A 186 6.02 3.81 -0.48
CA MET A 186 6.81 4.78 -1.24
C MET A 186 6.32 4.95 -2.67
N THR A 187 5.69 3.93 -3.24
CA THR A 187 5.12 3.97 -4.59
C THR A 187 3.73 3.34 -4.62
N PRO A 188 2.85 3.78 -5.52
CA PRO A 188 1.55 3.13 -5.72
C PRO A 188 1.66 1.82 -6.52
N ILE A 189 2.89 1.42 -6.90
CA ILE A 189 3.16 0.20 -7.69
C ILE A 189 3.31 -1.00 -6.75
N ALA A 190 3.96 -0.81 -5.60
CA ALA A 190 4.26 -1.88 -4.67
C ALA A 190 3.02 -2.46 -3.97
N HIS A 191 2.03 -1.62 -3.70
CA HIS A 191 0.83 -2.06 -2.97
C HIS A 191 -0.44 -1.27 -3.32
N VAL A 192 -1.58 -1.92 -3.06
CA VAL A 192 -2.91 -1.37 -3.39
C VAL A 192 -3.36 -0.21 -2.49
N PHE A 193 -2.80 -0.05 -1.28
CA PHE A 193 -3.34 0.87 -0.27
C PHE A 193 -3.26 2.35 -0.71
N PRO A 194 -2.11 2.84 -1.23
CA PRO A 194 -2.06 4.17 -1.81
C PRO A 194 -3.08 4.37 -2.93
N VAL A 195 -3.26 3.34 -3.75
CA VAL A 195 -4.15 3.38 -4.91
C VAL A 195 -5.62 3.47 -4.48
N ILE A 196 -6.03 2.76 -3.42
CA ILE A 196 -7.38 2.85 -2.83
C ILE A 196 -7.65 4.28 -2.35
N ALA A 197 -6.70 4.89 -1.63
CA ALA A 197 -6.85 6.25 -1.14
C ALA A 197 -6.96 7.27 -2.29
N MET A 198 -6.07 7.19 -3.28
CA MET A 198 -6.07 8.07 -4.46
C MET A 198 -7.37 7.92 -5.27
N ASN A 199 -7.91 6.69 -5.37
CA ASN A 199 -9.17 6.45 -6.06
C ASN A 199 -10.35 7.10 -5.32
N ALA A 200 -10.42 7.01 -4.01
CA ALA A 200 -11.46 7.66 -3.22
C ALA A 200 -11.49 9.18 -3.47
N TYR A 201 -10.32 9.81 -3.61
CA TYR A 201 -10.20 11.20 -4.01
C TYR A 201 -10.73 11.45 -5.44
N THR A 202 -10.35 10.58 -6.39
CA THR A 202 -10.77 10.70 -7.79
C THR A 202 -12.29 10.57 -7.94
N GLU A 203 -12.91 9.66 -7.22
CA GLU A 203 -14.38 9.47 -7.21
C GLU A 203 -15.12 10.72 -6.72
N LEU A 204 -14.60 11.41 -5.70
CA LEU A 204 -15.24 12.60 -5.14
C LEU A 204 -14.99 13.87 -5.96
N TYR A 205 -13.76 14.08 -6.41
CA TYR A 205 -13.34 15.34 -7.03
C TYR A 205 -13.23 15.29 -8.55
N GLY A 206 -13.32 14.10 -9.17
CA GLY A 206 -13.11 13.90 -10.61
C GLY A 206 -11.69 14.20 -11.09
N LYS A 207 -10.74 14.37 -10.17
CA LYS A 207 -9.34 14.70 -10.45
C LYS A 207 -8.44 13.51 -10.12
N VAL A 208 -7.50 13.21 -11.00
CA VAL A 208 -6.55 12.10 -10.82
C VAL A 208 -5.28 12.59 -10.14
N ILE A 209 -4.82 11.90 -9.11
CA ILE A 209 -3.50 12.09 -8.52
C ILE A 209 -2.49 11.28 -9.35
N HIS A 210 -1.53 11.97 -9.98
CA HIS A 210 -0.51 11.30 -10.78
C HIS A 210 0.49 10.53 -9.92
N TYR A 211 0.92 9.37 -10.39
CA TYR A 211 1.86 8.51 -9.64
C TYR A 211 3.22 9.17 -9.43
N GLY A 212 3.69 9.96 -10.40
CA GLY A 212 4.92 10.74 -10.24
C GLY A 212 4.83 11.72 -9.06
N SER A 213 3.72 12.48 -8.95
CA SER A 213 3.49 13.41 -7.84
C SER A 213 3.38 12.68 -6.51
N TYR A 214 2.67 11.52 -6.48
CA TYR A 214 2.63 10.67 -5.30
C TYR A 214 4.04 10.25 -4.85
N MET A 215 4.85 9.72 -5.77
CA MET A 215 6.20 9.23 -5.48
C MET A 215 7.14 10.35 -5.02
N LEU A 216 7.05 11.55 -5.62
CA LEU A 216 7.84 12.71 -5.20
C LEU A 216 7.53 13.15 -3.76
N ALA A 217 6.31 12.94 -3.27
CA ALA A 217 5.94 13.21 -1.89
C ALA A 217 6.30 12.05 -0.95
N ALA A 218 6.05 10.80 -1.36
CA ALA A 218 6.15 9.63 -0.49
C ALA A 218 7.59 9.11 -0.32
N ILE A 219 8.41 9.15 -1.38
CA ILE A 219 9.80 8.66 -1.33
C ILE A 219 10.64 9.41 -0.27
N PRO A 220 10.63 10.76 -0.19
CA PRO A 220 11.36 11.48 0.86
C PRO A 220 10.93 11.06 2.27
N VAL A 221 9.63 10.87 2.51
CA VAL A 221 9.11 10.39 3.81
C VAL A 221 9.63 9.00 4.13
N GLY A 222 9.59 8.08 3.15
CA GLY A 222 10.12 6.73 3.32
C GLY A 222 11.61 6.71 3.63
N ILE A 223 12.42 7.48 2.89
CA ILE A 223 13.87 7.59 3.11
C ILE A 223 14.16 8.17 4.50
N LEU A 224 13.51 9.27 4.89
CA LEU A 224 13.71 9.88 6.20
C LEU A 224 13.30 8.92 7.32
N THR A 225 12.19 8.21 7.18
CA THR A 225 11.76 7.19 8.17
C THR A 225 12.78 6.05 8.27
N ALA A 226 13.34 5.61 7.16
CA ALA A 226 14.38 4.57 7.14
C ALA A 226 15.69 5.05 7.80
N LEU A 227 16.10 6.29 7.56
CA LEU A 227 17.27 6.90 8.21
C LEU A 227 17.07 7.01 9.73
N VAL A 228 15.89 7.43 10.17
CA VAL A 228 15.58 7.46 11.61
C VAL A 228 15.49 6.04 12.19
N THR A 229 14.98 5.06 11.44
CA THR A 229 15.02 3.65 11.87
C THR A 229 16.46 3.19 12.09
N LEU A 230 17.37 3.50 11.18
CA LEU A 230 18.80 3.19 11.31
C LEU A 230 19.41 3.89 12.54
N PHE A 231 19.04 5.16 12.77
CA PHE A 231 19.47 5.93 13.95
C PHE A 231 18.98 5.29 15.25
N VAL A 232 17.70 4.93 15.34
CA VAL A 232 17.12 4.25 16.50
C VAL A 232 17.83 2.91 16.77
N PHE A 233 18.07 2.13 15.72
CA PHE A 233 18.78 0.87 15.86
C PHE A 233 20.21 1.04 16.37
N ARG A 234 20.91 2.05 15.88
CA ARG A 234 22.30 2.33 16.24
C ARG A 234 22.45 2.86 17.66
N TYR A 235 21.60 3.81 18.07
CA TYR A 235 21.80 4.58 19.29
C TYR A 235 20.84 4.21 20.43
N VAL A 236 19.61 3.74 20.12
CA VAL A 236 18.63 3.36 21.15
C VAL A 236 18.74 1.87 21.46
N ILE A 237 18.74 0.98 20.46
CA ILE A 237 18.91 -0.46 20.69
C ILE A 237 20.36 -0.78 20.99
N ASN A 238 21.28 -0.13 20.30
CA ASN A 238 22.72 -0.26 20.44
C ASN A 238 23.19 -1.73 20.55
N PRO A 239 23.00 -2.53 19.47
CA PRO A 239 23.40 -3.92 19.47
C PRO A 239 24.92 -4.06 19.45
N ASP A 240 25.44 -5.12 20.05
CA ASP A 240 26.84 -5.49 19.88
C ASP A 240 27.07 -5.95 18.42
N THR A 241 27.90 -5.19 17.71
CA THR A 241 28.26 -5.45 16.31
C THR A 241 29.65 -6.07 16.15
N SER A 242 30.25 -6.55 17.24
CA SER A 242 31.58 -7.16 17.23
C SER A 242 31.71 -8.37 16.32
N ALA A 243 30.60 -9.10 16.13
CA ALA A 243 30.50 -10.19 15.17
C ALA A 243 30.86 -9.76 13.73
N PHE A 244 30.64 -8.50 13.37
CA PHE A 244 30.97 -7.96 12.06
C PHE A 244 32.49 -7.70 11.90
N VAL A 245 33.19 -7.40 12.97
CA VAL A 245 34.67 -7.14 12.94
C VAL A 245 35.44 -8.37 12.50
N ASN A 246 34.94 -9.56 12.88
CA ASN A 246 35.51 -10.85 12.50
C ASN A 246 35.02 -11.36 11.14
N TYR A 247 34.23 -10.54 10.44
CA TYR A 247 33.74 -10.85 9.11
C TYR A 247 34.89 -10.80 8.11
N GLU A 248 35.53 -11.93 7.89
CA GLU A 248 36.44 -12.09 6.75
C GLU A 248 35.66 -11.78 5.49
N LYS A 249 36.24 -11.01 4.55
CA LYS A 249 35.62 -10.51 3.28
C LYS A 249 35.09 -11.63 2.36
N LYS A 250 34.38 -12.59 2.91
CA LYS A 250 33.67 -13.60 2.16
C LYS A 250 32.35 -12.95 1.67
N LYS A 251 32.34 -12.61 0.38
CA LYS A 251 31.10 -12.19 -0.29
C LYS A 251 30.00 -13.19 0.02
N ILE A 252 28.82 -12.71 0.32
CA ILE A 252 27.63 -13.56 0.46
C ILE A 252 27.43 -14.25 -0.88
N HIS A 253 27.75 -15.52 -0.94
CA HIS A 253 27.61 -16.36 -2.12
C HIS A 253 26.27 -17.10 -2.02
N VAL A 254 25.18 -16.39 -2.28
CA VAL A 254 23.97 -17.07 -2.72
C VAL A 254 24.19 -17.44 -4.18
N GLU A 255 24.04 -18.71 -4.55
CA GLU A 255 24.20 -19.16 -5.95
C GLU A 255 23.49 -18.19 -6.90
N GLN A 256 24.29 -17.49 -7.70
CA GLN A 256 23.79 -16.60 -8.75
C GLN A 256 23.74 -17.39 -10.04
N GLU A 257 22.57 -17.89 -10.38
CA GLU A 257 22.33 -18.32 -11.74
C GLU A 257 22.58 -17.16 -12.72
N LYS A 258 23.15 -17.45 -13.88
CA LYS A 258 23.32 -16.40 -14.92
C LYS A 258 21.94 -15.91 -15.35
N THR A 259 21.78 -14.60 -15.53
CA THR A 259 20.54 -14.03 -16.08
C THR A 259 20.26 -14.61 -17.45
N THR A 260 19.05 -15.09 -17.63
CA THR A 260 18.58 -15.56 -18.95
C THR A 260 18.16 -14.36 -19.82
N GLN A 261 18.06 -14.59 -21.13
CA GLN A 261 17.54 -13.58 -22.05
C GLN A 261 16.08 -13.25 -21.70
N ALA A 262 15.29 -14.25 -21.35
CA ALA A 262 13.92 -14.07 -20.88
C ALA A 262 13.82 -13.11 -19.69
N GLU A 263 14.66 -13.28 -18.66
CA GLU A 263 14.66 -12.39 -17.50
C GLU A 263 15.02 -10.94 -17.86
N ASN A 264 16.00 -10.75 -18.76
CA ASN A 264 16.38 -9.42 -19.26
C ASN A 264 15.21 -8.73 -19.99
N LEU A 265 14.47 -9.48 -20.82
CA LEU A 265 13.30 -8.98 -21.52
C LEU A 265 12.15 -8.65 -20.55
N VAL A 266 11.91 -9.49 -19.54
CA VAL A 266 10.92 -9.20 -18.50
C VAL A 266 11.25 -7.92 -17.76
N LEU A 267 12.52 -7.73 -17.37
CA LEU A 267 12.97 -6.49 -16.73
C LEU A 267 12.81 -5.28 -17.65
N ALA A 268 13.16 -5.40 -18.93
CA ALA A 268 13.02 -4.32 -19.90
C ALA A 268 11.55 -3.89 -20.05
N VAL A 269 10.62 -4.86 -20.17
CA VAL A 269 9.18 -4.56 -20.22
C VAL A 269 8.71 -3.91 -18.91
N PHE A 270 9.17 -4.39 -17.75
CA PHE A 270 8.81 -3.77 -16.47
C PHE A 270 9.30 -2.32 -16.38
N ILE A 271 10.56 -2.05 -16.78
CA ILE A 271 11.10 -0.68 -16.82
C ILE A 271 10.31 0.20 -17.76
N LEU A 272 9.92 -0.32 -18.94
CA LEU A 272 9.08 0.41 -19.90
C LEU A 272 7.74 0.83 -19.23
N VAL A 273 7.06 -0.08 -18.55
CA VAL A 273 5.81 0.19 -17.83
C VAL A 273 6.00 1.28 -16.77
N VAL A 274 7.06 1.20 -15.96
CA VAL A 274 7.38 2.22 -14.95
C VAL A 274 7.68 3.57 -15.60
N CYS A 275 8.45 3.58 -16.68
CA CYS A 275 8.74 4.80 -17.45
C CYS A 275 7.45 5.44 -18.00
N MET A 276 6.53 4.64 -18.52
CA MET A 276 5.24 5.14 -19.01
C MET A 276 4.37 5.75 -17.91
N TRP A 277 4.50 5.33 -16.64
CA TRP A 277 3.78 5.94 -15.52
C TRP A 277 4.41 7.23 -15.02
N VAL A 278 5.73 7.30 -15.01
CA VAL A 278 6.48 8.35 -14.30
C VAL A 278 6.93 9.47 -15.23
N LEU A 279 7.51 9.10 -16.39
CA LEU A 279 8.14 10.08 -17.28
C LEU A 279 7.18 11.10 -17.88
N PRO A 280 5.95 10.75 -18.33
CA PRO A 280 5.08 11.76 -18.92
C PRO A 280 4.83 12.92 -17.96
N ASN A 281 4.45 12.65 -16.72
CA ASN A 281 4.19 13.68 -15.71
C ASN A 281 5.46 14.49 -15.38
N LEU A 282 6.59 13.82 -15.10
CA LEU A 282 7.84 14.50 -14.77
C LEU A 282 8.36 15.36 -15.92
N CYS A 283 8.34 14.84 -17.14
CA CYS A 283 8.85 15.57 -18.30
C CYS A 283 7.98 16.79 -18.65
N MET A 284 6.65 16.73 -18.44
CA MET A 284 5.75 17.86 -18.67
C MET A 284 6.00 19.04 -17.71
N HIS A 285 6.64 18.82 -16.56
CA HIS A 285 7.07 19.92 -15.67
C HIS A 285 8.25 20.68 -16.26
N ILE A 286 9.06 20.04 -17.08
CA ILE A 286 10.27 20.62 -17.71
C ILE A 286 9.97 21.10 -19.13
N ILE A 287 9.30 20.26 -19.93
CA ILE A 287 8.97 20.51 -21.34
C ILE A 287 7.53 21.00 -21.39
N LYS A 288 7.34 22.28 -21.67
CA LYS A 288 6.02 22.94 -21.65
C LYS A 288 5.41 23.12 -23.04
N GLU A 289 6.17 22.94 -24.11
CA GLU A 289 5.76 23.20 -25.50
C GLU A 289 6.43 22.26 -26.50
N GLY A 290 5.89 22.19 -27.72
CA GLY A 290 6.44 21.44 -28.83
C GLY A 290 5.83 20.04 -29.02
N SER A 291 6.28 19.31 -30.04
CA SER A 291 5.75 17.99 -30.42
C SER A 291 5.97 16.93 -29.35
N ILE A 292 7.07 17.04 -28.59
CA ILE A 292 7.36 16.12 -27.46
C ILE A 292 6.33 16.33 -26.35
N PHE A 293 6.01 17.58 -26.00
CA PHE A 293 4.97 17.89 -25.01
C PHE A 293 3.61 17.33 -25.40
N VAL A 294 3.23 17.47 -26.68
CA VAL A 294 1.98 16.91 -27.21
C VAL A 294 1.96 15.38 -27.06
N GLY A 295 3.07 14.71 -27.39
CA GLY A 295 3.21 13.26 -27.21
C GLY A 295 3.12 12.81 -25.76
N LEU A 296 3.79 13.52 -24.84
CA LEU A 296 3.72 13.24 -23.39
C LEU A 296 2.30 13.45 -22.86
N LYS A 297 1.62 14.52 -23.25
CA LYS A 297 0.23 14.80 -22.88
C LYS A 297 -0.73 13.73 -23.42
N TYR A 298 -0.46 13.20 -24.61
CA TYR A 298 -1.25 12.09 -25.16
C TYR A 298 -1.05 10.81 -24.34
N LEU A 299 0.19 10.46 -23.99
CA LEU A 299 0.48 9.29 -23.14
C LEU A 299 -0.17 9.43 -21.75
N ASP A 300 -0.08 10.59 -21.14
CA ASP A 300 -0.71 10.87 -19.83
C ASP A 300 -2.25 10.72 -19.90
N LYS A 301 -2.86 11.16 -21.01
CA LYS A 301 -4.31 11.04 -21.26
C LYS A 301 -4.78 9.58 -21.38
N LEU A 302 -3.92 8.63 -21.75
CA LEU A 302 -4.26 7.20 -21.80
C LEU A 302 -4.54 6.62 -20.40
N GLY A 303 -4.13 7.32 -19.35
CA GLY A 303 -4.43 7.01 -17.96
C GLY A 303 -3.56 5.90 -17.36
N THR A 304 -3.71 5.71 -16.07
CA THR A 304 -2.84 4.86 -15.25
C THR A 304 -2.95 3.36 -15.55
N ALA A 305 -4.08 2.90 -16.09
CA ALA A 305 -4.29 1.48 -16.40
C ALA A 305 -3.65 1.05 -17.75
N PHE A 306 -3.31 2.00 -18.63
CA PHE A 306 -2.77 1.69 -19.94
C PHE A 306 -1.36 1.09 -19.91
N PRO A 307 -0.37 1.62 -19.16
CA PRO A 307 0.97 1.05 -19.10
C PRO A 307 1.04 -0.42 -18.69
N PRO A 308 0.38 -0.89 -17.61
CA PRO A 308 0.45 -2.29 -17.25
C PRO A 308 -0.29 -3.19 -18.25
N LEU A 309 -1.32 -2.69 -18.93
CA LEU A 309 -1.98 -3.41 -20.02
C LEU A 309 -0.98 -3.67 -21.16
N VAL A 310 -0.24 -2.65 -21.60
CA VAL A 310 0.84 -2.79 -22.60
C VAL A 310 1.88 -3.81 -22.10
N GLY A 311 2.28 -3.72 -20.83
CA GLY A 311 3.23 -4.66 -20.23
C GLY A 311 2.77 -6.12 -20.33
N VAL A 312 1.51 -6.40 -19.96
CA VAL A 312 0.94 -7.76 -20.06
C VAL A 312 0.93 -8.26 -21.50
N VAL A 313 0.52 -7.43 -22.46
CA VAL A 313 0.50 -7.79 -23.87
C VAL A 313 1.91 -8.11 -24.38
N LEU A 314 2.90 -7.25 -24.08
CA LEU A 314 4.28 -7.49 -24.48
C LEU A 314 4.85 -8.76 -23.87
N LEU A 315 4.64 -9.00 -22.57
CA LEU A 315 5.09 -10.21 -21.88
C LEU A 315 4.44 -11.49 -22.45
N SER A 316 3.25 -11.39 -23.02
CA SER A 316 2.53 -12.53 -23.61
C SER A 316 2.92 -12.79 -25.08
N ILE A 317 3.33 -11.74 -25.83
CA ILE A 317 3.70 -11.85 -27.25
C ILE A 317 5.19 -12.19 -27.40
N ILE A 318 6.06 -11.56 -26.59
CA ILE A 318 7.49 -11.81 -26.69
C ILE A 318 7.79 -13.23 -26.23
N THR A 319 8.54 -13.95 -27.04
CA THR A 319 8.92 -15.34 -26.76
C THR A 319 10.44 -15.46 -26.62
N ASP A 320 10.87 -16.37 -25.75
CA ASP A 320 12.24 -16.84 -25.62
C ASP A 320 12.24 -18.37 -25.75
N GLU A 321 13.09 -18.93 -26.60
CA GLU A 321 13.11 -20.38 -26.92
C GLU A 321 11.73 -20.97 -27.28
N GLY A 322 10.89 -20.20 -27.99
CA GLY A 322 9.55 -20.61 -28.42
C GLY A 322 8.47 -20.61 -27.32
N LYS A 323 8.78 -20.11 -26.12
CA LYS A 323 7.82 -19.96 -25.01
C LYS A 323 7.58 -18.47 -24.72
N PRO A 324 6.33 -18.04 -24.43
CA PRO A 324 6.07 -16.66 -24.05
C PRO A 324 6.77 -16.34 -22.71
N LEU A 325 7.19 -15.10 -22.53
CA LEU A 325 7.83 -14.63 -21.27
C LEU A 325 6.89 -14.77 -20.07
N LEU A 326 5.58 -14.76 -20.32
CA LEU A 326 4.54 -14.88 -19.31
C LEU A 326 3.51 -15.92 -19.70
N ASN A 327 3.26 -16.87 -18.84
CA ASN A 327 2.05 -17.69 -18.93
C ASN A 327 0.88 -16.89 -18.32
N PHE A 328 0.03 -16.33 -19.18
CA PHE A 328 -1.06 -15.47 -18.76
C PHE A 328 -2.03 -16.17 -17.79
N GLY A 329 -2.40 -17.43 -18.07
CA GLY A 329 -3.31 -18.20 -17.20
C GLY A 329 -2.72 -18.43 -15.80
N GLU A 330 -1.43 -18.74 -15.72
CA GLU A 330 -0.73 -18.89 -14.44
C GLU A 330 -0.64 -17.57 -13.70
N ALA A 331 -0.31 -16.48 -14.38
CA ALA A 331 -0.21 -15.16 -13.77
C ALA A 331 -1.56 -14.66 -13.23
N MET A 332 -2.64 -14.87 -13.96
CA MET A 332 -4.00 -14.57 -13.50
C MET A 332 -4.40 -15.41 -12.28
N SER A 333 -4.00 -16.67 -12.22
CA SER A 333 -4.33 -17.57 -11.11
C SER A 333 -3.48 -17.33 -9.87
N LYS A 334 -2.15 -17.13 -10.03
CA LYS A 334 -1.19 -17.08 -8.92
C LYS A 334 -0.66 -15.69 -8.62
N GLY A 335 -0.61 -14.81 -9.62
CA GLY A 335 -0.07 -13.46 -9.52
C GLY A 335 -1.09 -12.45 -9.02
N VAL A 336 -2.35 -12.60 -9.42
CA VAL A 336 -3.41 -11.66 -9.08
C VAL A 336 -3.95 -11.92 -7.67
N SER A 337 -3.95 -10.88 -6.83
CA SER A 337 -4.61 -10.92 -5.52
C SER A 337 -6.12 -10.66 -5.68
N TRP A 338 -6.88 -11.71 -5.99
CA TRP A 338 -8.33 -11.63 -6.18
C TRP A 338 -9.08 -11.03 -4.99
N PRO A 339 -8.79 -11.37 -3.72
CA PRO A 339 -9.42 -10.73 -2.58
C PRO A 339 -9.22 -9.21 -2.58
N SER A 340 -8.02 -8.74 -2.92
CA SER A 340 -7.70 -7.31 -3.02
C SER A 340 -8.47 -6.63 -4.14
N LEU A 341 -8.58 -7.25 -5.31
CA LEU A 341 -9.35 -6.72 -6.44
C LEU A 341 -10.84 -6.61 -6.12
N ILE A 342 -11.42 -7.67 -5.56
CA ILE A 342 -12.85 -7.70 -5.20
C ILE A 342 -13.14 -6.64 -4.12
N MET A 343 -12.27 -6.48 -3.13
CA MET A 343 -12.42 -5.42 -2.14
C MET A 343 -12.29 -4.04 -2.78
N CYS A 344 -11.34 -3.83 -3.70
CA CYS A 344 -11.19 -2.57 -4.42
C CYS A 344 -12.45 -2.22 -5.24
N ALA A 345 -13.04 -3.20 -5.93
CA ALA A 345 -14.32 -3.03 -6.60
C ALA A 345 -15.44 -2.62 -5.63
N GLY A 346 -15.53 -3.30 -4.49
CA GLY A 346 -16.49 -2.97 -3.43
C GLY A 346 -16.30 -1.56 -2.86
N THR A 347 -15.05 -1.16 -2.58
CA THR A 347 -14.75 0.19 -2.06
C THR A 347 -15.07 1.28 -3.06
N THR A 348 -14.82 1.05 -4.36
CA THR A 348 -15.20 1.98 -5.43
C THR A 348 -16.74 2.14 -5.50
N ALA A 349 -17.48 1.03 -5.46
CA ALA A 349 -18.94 1.07 -5.43
C ALA A 349 -19.50 1.82 -4.21
N LEU A 350 -18.92 1.55 -3.04
CA LEU A 350 -19.30 2.22 -1.79
C LEU A 350 -18.96 3.71 -1.82
N GLY A 351 -17.79 4.07 -2.31
CA GLY A 351 -17.36 5.46 -2.50
C GLY A 351 -18.34 6.24 -3.37
N ALA A 352 -18.71 5.68 -4.51
CA ALA A 352 -19.71 6.27 -5.40
C ALA A 352 -21.08 6.44 -4.72
N ALA A 353 -21.51 5.48 -3.89
CA ALA A 353 -22.74 5.59 -3.12
C ALA A 353 -22.70 6.69 -2.04
N ILE A 354 -21.60 6.78 -1.29
CA ILE A 354 -21.38 7.80 -0.24
C ILE A 354 -21.32 9.21 -0.83
N THR A 355 -20.69 9.37 -1.99
CA THR A 355 -20.51 10.67 -2.66
C THR A 355 -21.69 11.10 -3.51
N ASN A 356 -22.68 10.22 -3.70
CA ASN A 356 -23.89 10.54 -4.46
C ASN A 356 -24.71 11.64 -3.75
N SER A 357 -24.96 12.75 -4.48
CA SER A 357 -25.68 13.93 -3.96
C SER A 357 -27.12 13.62 -3.54
N ASP A 358 -27.79 12.71 -4.26
CA ASP A 358 -29.20 12.37 -4.01
C ASP A 358 -29.35 11.53 -2.72
N ILE A 359 -28.31 10.81 -2.33
CA ILE A 359 -28.25 10.04 -1.09
C ILE A 359 -27.86 10.94 0.10
N GLY A 360 -26.94 11.90 -0.10
CA GLY A 360 -26.62 12.98 0.84
C GLY A 360 -25.74 12.61 2.03
N VAL A 361 -25.10 11.43 2.04
CA VAL A 361 -24.26 10.98 3.17
C VAL A 361 -23.07 11.92 3.41
N THR A 362 -22.35 12.32 2.35
CA THR A 362 -21.21 13.23 2.46
C THR A 362 -21.64 14.59 3.04
N ALA A 363 -22.75 15.15 2.57
CA ALA A 363 -23.26 16.42 3.07
C ALA A 363 -23.66 16.34 4.56
N TRP A 364 -24.27 15.22 4.97
CA TRP A 364 -24.62 14.97 6.36
C TRP A 364 -23.39 14.87 7.28
N ILE A 365 -22.37 14.10 6.88
CA ILE A 365 -21.11 13.97 7.64
C ILE A 365 -20.41 15.32 7.75
N SER A 366 -20.27 16.03 6.62
CA SER A 366 -19.64 17.36 6.60
C SER A 366 -20.36 18.37 7.48
N GLY A 367 -21.70 18.42 7.40
CA GLY A 367 -22.50 19.31 8.21
C GLY A 367 -22.40 19.03 9.71
N GLY A 368 -22.40 17.75 10.11
CA GLY A 368 -22.28 17.34 11.50
C GLY A 368 -20.89 17.59 12.10
N LEU A 369 -19.82 17.49 11.31
CA LEU A 369 -18.45 17.65 11.75
C LEU A 369 -17.91 19.08 11.59
N SER A 370 -18.52 19.89 10.71
CA SER A 370 -18.09 21.27 10.44
C SER A 370 -17.90 22.15 11.70
N PRO A 371 -18.80 22.13 12.69
CA PRO A 371 -18.62 22.93 13.91
C PRO A 371 -17.36 22.58 14.70
N ILE A 372 -16.93 21.31 14.65
CA ILE A 372 -15.76 20.81 15.38
C ILE A 372 -14.50 21.11 14.57
N THR A 373 -14.55 20.92 13.28
CA THR A 373 -13.37 20.92 12.40
C THR A 373 -12.98 22.31 11.92
N SER A 374 -13.95 23.25 11.83
CA SER A 374 -13.72 24.63 11.35
C SER A 374 -12.75 25.44 12.21
N HIS A 375 -12.57 25.07 13.47
CA HIS A 375 -11.67 25.76 14.41
C HIS A 375 -10.29 25.07 14.54
N LEU A 376 -10.09 23.90 13.93
CA LEU A 376 -8.82 23.19 14.03
C LEU A 376 -7.79 23.75 13.04
N PRO A 377 -6.55 24.03 13.49
CA PRO A 377 -5.46 24.31 12.57
C PRO A 377 -5.26 23.18 11.57
N VAL A 378 -4.99 23.52 10.30
CA VAL A 378 -4.83 22.54 9.20
C VAL A 378 -3.87 21.42 9.57
N MET A 379 -2.71 21.76 10.14
CA MET A 379 -1.69 20.76 10.49
C MET A 379 -2.14 19.80 11.59
N ILE A 380 -3.01 20.24 12.50
CA ILE A 380 -3.59 19.34 13.54
C ILE A 380 -4.57 18.37 12.89
N MET A 381 -5.41 18.85 11.97
CA MET A 381 -6.32 17.97 11.22
C MET A 381 -5.55 16.93 10.40
N VAL A 382 -4.53 17.35 9.67
CA VAL A 382 -3.63 16.48 8.91
C VAL A 382 -2.99 15.45 9.82
N LEU A 383 -2.45 15.87 10.97
CA LEU A 383 -1.86 14.96 11.97
C LEU A 383 -2.86 13.92 12.49
N ILE A 384 -4.11 14.32 12.77
CA ILE A 384 -5.15 13.40 13.26
C ILE A 384 -5.40 12.29 12.26
N PHE A 385 -5.61 12.60 10.97
CA PHE A 385 -5.88 11.59 9.96
C PHE A 385 -4.66 10.70 9.66
N ILE A 386 -3.47 11.26 9.61
CA ILE A 386 -2.22 10.50 9.42
C ILE A 386 -1.98 9.57 10.61
N LEU A 387 -2.17 10.06 11.84
CA LEU A 387 -2.04 9.26 13.07
C LEU A 387 -3.10 8.16 13.13
N TRP A 388 -4.35 8.46 12.77
CA TRP A 388 -5.41 7.45 12.70
C TRP A 388 -5.05 6.35 11.70
N ALA A 389 -4.63 6.70 10.48
CA ALA A 389 -4.18 5.73 9.49
C ALA A 389 -3.04 4.86 10.04
N ALA A 390 -2.03 5.47 10.66
CA ALA A 390 -0.87 4.79 11.22
C ALA A 390 -1.24 3.80 12.34
N ILE A 391 -2.09 4.21 13.27
CA ILE A 391 -2.54 3.35 14.38
C ILE A 391 -3.39 2.19 13.84
N GLN A 392 -4.39 2.50 13.02
CA GLN A 392 -5.33 1.49 12.53
C GLN A 392 -4.64 0.45 11.64
N THR A 393 -3.72 0.86 10.75
CA THR A 393 -3.01 -0.07 9.88
C THR A 393 -2.11 -1.03 10.65
N ASN A 394 -1.55 -0.60 11.78
CA ASN A 394 -0.72 -1.44 12.63
C ASN A 394 -1.50 -2.34 13.59
N LEU A 395 -2.80 -2.09 13.79
CA LEU A 395 -3.66 -2.88 14.68
C LEU A 395 -4.66 -3.76 13.93
N SER A 396 -4.93 -3.45 12.64
CA SER A 396 -5.96 -4.15 11.86
C SER A 396 -5.59 -4.27 10.38
N SER A 397 -6.57 -4.25 9.49
CA SER A 397 -6.38 -4.39 8.04
C SER A 397 -5.94 -3.08 7.39
N ASN A 398 -4.85 -3.12 6.64
CA ASN A 398 -4.31 -1.99 5.89
C ASN A 398 -5.29 -1.50 4.79
N MET A 399 -5.99 -2.44 4.13
CA MET A 399 -6.99 -2.11 3.10
C MET A 399 -8.18 -1.38 3.71
N VAL A 400 -8.68 -1.87 4.84
CA VAL A 400 -9.77 -1.21 5.59
C VAL A 400 -9.31 0.16 6.05
N THR A 401 -8.08 0.30 6.51
CA THR A 401 -7.51 1.60 6.91
C THR A 401 -7.50 2.58 5.73
N ALA A 402 -6.94 2.18 4.59
CA ALA A 402 -6.91 3.02 3.40
C ALA A 402 -8.31 3.47 2.96
N THR A 403 -9.29 2.57 3.05
CA THR A 403 -10.68 2.87 2.69
C THR A 403 -11.36 3.80 3.68
N VAL A 404 -11.36 3.42 4.97
CA VAL A 404 -12.14 4.11 6.00
C VAL A 404 -11.57 5.48 6.32
N VAL A 405 -10.24 5.56 6.49
CA VAL A 405 -9.61 6.83 6.85
C VAL A 405 -9.65 7.81 5.68
N SER A 406 -9.49 7.33 4.43
CA SER A 406 -9.65 8.20 3.26
C SER A 406 -11.08 8.70 3.11
N ALA A 407 -12.09 7.84 3.25
CA ALA A 407 -13.49 8.24 3.19
C ALA A 407 -13.84 9.27 4.29
N ALA A 408 -13.37 9.06 5.51
CA ALA A 408 -13.56 10.00 6.62
C ALA A 408 -12.84 11.33 6.36
N ALA A 409 -11.58 11.29 5.89
CA ALA A 409 -10.81 12.48 5.56
C ALA A 409 -11.52 13.31 4.47
N LEU A 410 -11.97 12.66 3.39
CA LEU A 410 -12.70 13.30 2.30
C LEU A 410 -14.00 13.95 2.79
N ALA A 411 -14.80 13.22 3.59
CA ALA A 411 -16.06 13.74 4.11
C ALA A 411 -15.86 14.94 5.05
N VAL A 412 -14.87 14.89 5.92
CA VAL A 412 -14.55 15.97 6.87
C VAL A 412 -14.02 17.23 6.16
N THR A 413 -13.16 17.03 5.16
CA THR A 413 -12.47 18.13 4.48
C THR A 413 -13.21 18.66 3.24
N ALA A 414 -14.35 18.08 2.88
CA ALA A 414 -15.11 18.43 1.66
C ALA A 414 -15.39 19.93 1.50
N ASN A 415 -15.63 20.65 2.62
CA ASN A 415 -15.95 22.08 2.63
C ASN A 415 -14.77 22.95 3.17
N MET A 416 -13.57 22.38 3.34
CA MET A 416 -12.41 23.08 3.92
C MET A 416 -11.48 23.56 2.83
N THR A 417 -11.53 24.84 2.48
CA THR A 417 -10.66 25.45 1.45
C THR A 417 -9.20 25.57 1.86
N ALA A 418 -8.92 25.57 3.17
CA ALA A 418 -7.57 25.70 3.70
C ALA A 418 -6.74 24.39 3.64
N VAL A 419 -7.41 23.22 3.50
CA VAL A 419 -6.75 21.91 3.44
C VAL A 419 -6.51 21.52 1.99
N ASN A 420 -5.27 21.19 1.61
CA ASN A 420 -5.03 20.49 0.36
C ASN A 420 -5.42 19.02 0.53
N VAL A 421 -6.63 18.68 0.07
CA VAL A 421 -7.24 17.35 0.27
C VAL A 421 -6.45 16.28 -0.48
N ALA A 422 -5.94 16.56 -1.69
CA ALA A 422 -5.12 15.61 -2.44
C ALA A 422 -3.85 15.24 -1.67
N ALA A 423 -3.17 16.24 -1.09
CA ALA A 423 -1.99 16.03 -0.26
C ALA A 423 -2.30 15.21 1.00
N LEU A 424 -3.43 15.46 1.66
CA LEU A 424 -3.86 14.66 2.81
C LEU A 424 -4.08 13.20 2.42
N ILE A 425 -4.77 12.95 1.32
CA ILE A 425 -5.08 11.59 0.84
C ILE A 425 -3.81 10.82 0.43
N VAL A 426 -2.84 11.48 -0.20
CA VAL A 426 -1.52 10.88 -0.49
C VAL A 426 -0.87 10.38 0.80
N ASN A 427 -0.86 11.19 1.85
CA ASN A 427 -0.23 10.83 3.12
C ASN A 427 -1.04 9.75 3.88
N VAL A 428 -2.36 9.77 3.84
CA VAL A 428 -3.21 8.71 4.40
C VAL A 428 -2.97 7.38 3.68
N GLY A 429 -2.93 7.40 2.34
CA GLY A 429 -2.66 6.20 1.54
C GLY A 429 -1.27 5.60 1.82
N MET A 430 -0.25 6.46 1.91
CA MET A 430 1.11 6.05 2.27
C MET A 430 1.15 5.44 3.67
N MET A 431 0.58 6.11 4.67
CA MET A 431 0.59 5.63 6.06
C MET A 431 -0.21 4.35 6.24
N SER A 432 -1.25 4.11 5.43
CA SER A 432 -1.98 2.85 5.42
C SER A 432 -1.11 1.65 4.99
N ALA A 433 0.01 1.89 4.32
CA ALA A 433 0.98 0.88 3.95
C ALA A 433 2.09 0.68 5.00
N PHE A 434 2.31 1.63 5.93
CA PHE A 434 3.35 1.57 6.96
C PHE A 434 2.93 0.67 8.13
N ALA A 435 2.70 -0.61 7.83
CA ALA A 435 2.17 -1.62 8.73
C ALA A 435 3.26 -2.62 9.11
N PHE A 436 3.95 -2.40 10.20
CA PHE A 436 5.11 -3.21 10.60
C PHE A 436 5.25 -3.42 12.12
N ALA A 437 4.35 -2.87 12.95
CA ALA A 437 4.53 -2.92 14.40
C ALA A 437 3.92 -4.16 15.06
N THR A 438 2.87 -4.76 14.48
CA THR A 438 2.18 -5.90 15.11
C THR A 438 2.00 -7.08 14.15
N PRO A 439 1.95 -8.33 14.65
CA PRO A 439 1.73 -9.51 13.81
C PRO A 439 0.48 -9.46 12.91
N PRO A 440 -0.68 -8.90 13.35
CA PRO A 440 -1.84 -8.75 12.49
C PRO A 440 -1.66 -7.74 11.35
N ALA A 441 -0.73 -6.79 11.48
CA ALA A 441 -0.55 -5.71 10.53
C ALA A 441 -0.10 -6.21 9.14
N MET A 442 0.81 -7.18 9.12
CA MET A 442 1.37 -7.70 7.87
C MET A 442 1.91 -9.14 8.07
N PRO A 443 1.76 -10.06 7.09
CA PRO A 443 2.25 -11.43 7.20
C PRO A 443 3.73 -11.55 7.54
N CYS A 444 4.58 -10.66 7.01
CA CYS A 444 6.02 -10.67 7.31
C CYS A 444 6.32 -10.39 8.78
N VAL A 445 5.50 -9.61 9.50
CA VAL A 445 5.66 -9.41 10.96
C VAL A 445 5.40 -10.72 11.69
N ALA A 446 4.31 -11.43 11.36
CA ALA A 446 3.97 -12.70 11.97
C ALA A 446 5.07 -13.76 11.72
N ILE A 447 5.59 -13.85 10.50
CA ILE A 447 6.66 -14.77 10.13
C ILE A 447 7.97 -14.42 10.87
N ALA A 448 8.34 -13.15 10.91
CA ALA A 448 9.54 -12.69 11.62
C ALA A 448 9.48 -13.03 13.12
N VAL A 449 8.34 -12.81 13.77
CA VAL A 449 8.15 -13.17 15.18
C VAL A 449 8.19 -14.68 15.38
N SER A 450 7.53 -15.46 14.51
CA SER A 450 7.51 -16.94 14.63
C SER A 450 8.86 -17.57 14.32
N SER A 451 9.75 -16.90 13.57
CA SER A 451 11.10 -17.38 13.30
C SER A 451 12.00 -17.48 14.54
N GLY A 452 11.65 -16.72 15.61
CA GLY A 452 12.42 -16.65 16.84
C GLY A 452 13.67 -15.76 16.76
N TRP A 453 13.93 -15.06 15.66
CA TRP A 453 15.00 -14.08 15.52
C TRP A 453 14.64 -12.72 16.14
N THR A 454 13.34 -12.45 16.29
CA THR A 454 12.78 -11.34 17.03
C THR A 454 11.55 -11.82 17.81
N ASN A 455 10.90 -10.97 18.57
CA ASN A 455 9.69 -11.30 19.33
C ASN A 455 8.64 -10.19 19.22
N THR A 456 7.39 -10.52 19.56
CA THR A 456 6.25 -9.59 19.49
C THR A 456 6.51 -8.30 20.28
N LYS A 457 7.09 -8.39 21.49
CA LYS A 457 7.36 -7.20 22.30
C LYS A 457 8.35 -6.25 21.64
N GLN A 458 9.44 -6.77 21.06
CA GLN A 458 10.43 -5.97 20.34
C GLN A 458 9.80 -5.31 19.10
N MET A 459 9.06 -6.09 18.30
CA MET A 459 8.36 -5.55 17.12
C MET A 459 7.39 -4.44 17.52
N MET A 460 6.58 -4.63 18.55
CA MET A 460 5.64 -3.61 19.01
C MET A 460 6.34 -2.35 19.51
N VAL A 461 7.29 -2.48 20.42
CA VAL A 461 7.97 -1.32 21.04
C VAL A 461 8.67 -0.48 19.97
N TYR A 462 9.53 -1.10 19.17
CA TYR A 462 10.30 -0.38 18.18
C TYR A 462 9.47 -0.03 16.94
N GLY A 463 8.55 -0.88 16.53
CA GLY A 463 7.63 -0.61 15.44
C GLY A 463 6.73 0.60 15.72
N PHE A 464 6.11 0.68 16.89
CA PHE A 464 5.31 1.86 17.26
C PHE A 464 6.16 3.12 17.44
N MET A 465 7.40 3.01 17.94
CA MET A 465 8.32 4.13 17.99
C MET A 465 8.60 4.68 16.59
N ILE A 466 8.93 3.82 15.62
CA ILE A 466 9.17 4.21 14.24
C ILE A 466 7.89 4.73 13.58
N MET A 467 6.73 4.13 13.88
CA MET A 467 5.43 4.61 13.39
C MET A 467 5.16 6.06 13.83
N VAL A 468 5.39 6.40 15.09
CA VAL A 468 5.22 7.78 15.60
C VAL A 468 6.14 8.75 14.84
N VAL A 469 7.39 8.36 14.62
CA VAL A 469 8.33 9.16 13.83
C VAL A 469 7.84 9.32 12.38
N ALA A 470 7.35 8.25 11.76
CA ALA A 470 6.80 8.29 10.40
C ALA A 470 5.59 9.24 10.30
N VAL A 471 4.71 9.25 11.32
CA VAL A 471 3.58 10.20 11.43
C VAL A 471 4.08 11.64 11.45
N VAL A 472 5.08 11.95 12.26
CA VAL A 472 5.67 13.31 12.34
C VAL A 472 6.28 13.70 10.99
N ILE A 473 7.09 12.83 10.39
CA ILE A 473 7.71 13.09 9.07
C ILE A 473 6.64 13.26 7.99
N SER A 474 5.64 12.39 7.95
CA SER A 474 4.54 12.47 6.98
C SER A 474 3.76 13.79 7.14
N THR A 475 3.48 14.22 8.38
CA THR A 475 2.75 15.45 8.64
C THR A 475 3.56 16.69 8.27
N PHE A 476 4.82 16.78 8.69
CA PHE A 476 5.59 18.01 8.57
C PHE A 476 6.50 18.08 7.32
N VAL A 477 6.73 16.95 6.65
CA VAL A 477 7.51 16.90 5.41
C VAL A 477 6.63 16.39 4.25
N GLY A 478 5.95 15.27 4.42
CA GLY A 478 5.16 14.64 3.37
C GLY A 478 3.98 15.50 2.91
N TYR A 479 3.18 16.00 3.85
CA TYR A 479 2.03 16.82 3.51
C TYR A 479 2.41 18.13 2.82
N PRO A 480 3.39 18.94 3.32
CA PRO A 480 3.81 20.15 2.62
C PRO A 480 4.38 19.89 1.22
N ILE A 481 5.19 18.85 1.04
CA ILE A 481 5.70 18.47 -0.30
C ILE A 481 4.53 18.11 -1.24
N ALA A 482 3.61 17.27 -0.77
CA ALA A 482 2.44 16.89 -1.56
C ALA A 482 1.55 18.09 -1.89
N ALA A 483 1.39 19.04 -0.95
CA ALA A 483 0.57 20.26 -1.16
C ALA A 483 1.16 21.21 -2.21
N VAL A 484 2.46 21.18 -2.43
CA VAL A 484 3.12 21.97 -3.49
C VAL A 484 3.01 21.26 -4.86
N LEU A 485 2.95 19.92 -4.87
CA LEU A 485 2.96 19.11 -6.10
C LEU A 485 1.56 18.84 -6.65
N LEU A 486 0.51 19.00 -5.83
CA LEU A 486 -0.89 18.65 -6.12
C LEU A 486 -1.84 19.84 -5.93
#